data_8613325299999dabb8c0c77619b38e57
#
_entry.id   8613325299999dabb8c0c77619b38e57
#
_cell.length_a   1.000
_cell.length_b   1.000
_cell.length_c   1.000
_cell.angle_alpha   90.00
_cell.angle_beta   90.00
_cell.angle_gamma   90.00
#
_symmetry.space_group_name_H-M   'P 1'
#
loop_
_entity.id
_entity.type
_entity.pdbx_description
1 polymer ?
#
loop_
_entity_poly.entity_id
_entity_poly.type
_entity_poly.pdbx_seq_one_letter_code
_entity_poly.pdbx_strand_id
1 'polypeptide(L)'
;MPLPLPMYLPFTIGVTSSPLTAANHPSRSGPFWLTVCLTLCVAVNPLGSSRSLAQSESPWTNLQTPSISSLRGLSPVDRNTAWVCGSQSALFRTIDQGKSWTSHPIIELKNLTPSSPPVELRSIHAFSADCVVVATAGTPCRIYRTQDAGTTWNRVFEHPAKEAFIDGLKFYDSNRGFAFGDPVDGKVMVLRTDDQGKSWKQIQQESLNVRDGEAGFAASNSSLLLFQSSKAPTANPANDELSLWIGLGGKVGSAPILSSNENITSFKMTSVEPIPSHASAGIFSLARSPDGKVIAVGGDYKTPESPIGNIAIFDPEIQDWRKPKGELPRGFRSCVVYAQNAITPESPSKSHWITVGPTGSEWSSDAENWQPLSDDPYHAVQVAPDGSIWACGSMGRVAILNSKQSPTP
;
A
#
# COMPACT_ATOMS: atom_id res chain seq x y z
N MET A 1 -18.92 16.63 25.77
CA MET A 1 -17.45 16.54 25.99
C MET A 1 -16.91 15.81 24.79
N PRO A 2 -16.08 16.40 23.97
CA PRO A 2 -15.52 15.70 22.81
C PRO A 2 -14.43 14.73 23.26
N LEU A 3 -14.48 13.50 22.75
CA LEU A 3 -13.46 12.47 22.94
C LEU A 3 -12.19 12.88 22.17
N PRO A 4 -11.00 12.54 22.67
CA PRO A 4 -9.76 12.93 22.02
C PRO A 4 -9.53 12.11 20.74
N LEU A 5 -9.11 12.80 19.68
CA LEU A 5 -8.65 12.24 18.43
C LEU A 5 -7.51 11.21 18.65
N PRO A 6 -7.42 10.14 17.86
CA PRO A 6 -6.32 9.20 17.96
C PRO A 6 -5.00 9.89 17.58
N MET A 7 -4.12 10.04 18.57
CA MET A 7 -2.76 10.53 18.37
C MET A 7 -1.96 9.49 17.57
N TYR A 8 -1.60 9.81 16.35
CA TYR A 8 -0.60 9.07 15.59
C TYR A 8 0.78 9.39 16.14
N LEU A 9 1.33 8.47 16.93
CA LEU A 9 2.73 8.53 17.37
C LEU A 9 3.66 8.07 16.24
N PRO A 10 4.76 8.79 15.99
CA PRO A 10 5.80 8.29 15.09
C PRO A 10 6.53 7.11 15.75
N PHE A 11 6.73 6.03 15.02
CA PHE A 11 7.56 4.90 15.44
C PHE A 11 9.02 5.36 15.52
N THR A 12 9.52 5.57 16.75
CA THR A 12 10.94 5.69 17.05
C THR A 12 11.38 4.36 17.66
N ILE A 13 12.21 3.62 16.95
CA ILE A 13 12.88 2.44 17.53
C ILE A 13 13.97 2.96 18.45
N GLY A 14 13.72 2.93 19.75
CA GLY A 14 14.71 3.22 20.78
C GLY A 14 15.67 2.05 20.93
N VAL A 15 16.90 2.20 20.48
CA VAL A 15 18.02 1.33 20.86
C VAL A 15 18.46 1.75 22.27
N THR A 16 18.11 0.98 23.28
CA THR A 16 18.64 1.16 24.63
C THR A 16 19.95 0.41 24.77
N SER A 17 21.05 1.15 24.78
CA SER A 17 22.33 0.67 25.25
C SER A 17 22.41 0.85 26.77
N SER A 18 22.46 -0.23 27.51
CA SER A 18 22.76 -0.20 28.97
C SER A 18 24.28 -0.15 29.22
N PRO A 19 24.75 0.67 30.12
CA PRO A 19 26.17 0.69 30.48
C PRO A 19 26.50 -0.39 31.52
N LEU A 20 27.54 -1.17 31.25
CA LEU A 20 28.19 -2.07 32.19
C LEU A 20 28.95 -1.25 33.23
N THR A 21 28.57 -1.38 34.49
CA THR A 21 29.33 -0.89 35.65
C THR A 21 30.42 -1.88 36.01
N ALA A 22 31.65 -1.37 36.08
CA ALA A 22 32.82 -2.06 36.59
C ALA A 22 32.77 -2.13 38.13
N ALA A 23 33.07 -3.29 38.68
CA ALA A 23 33.39 -3.46 40.11
C ALA A 23 34.75 -4.14 40.29
N ASN A 24 35.55 -3.54 41.15
CA ASN A 24 36.96 -3.79 41.45
C ASN A 24 37.24 -5.08 42.23
N HIS A 25 38.44 -5.60 41.97
CA HIS A 25 39.38 -6.50 42.61
C HIS A 25 39.23 -6.85 44.13
N PRO A 26 39.93 -7.95 44.66
CA PRO A 26 41.40 -8.02 44.64
C PRO A 26 42.05 -9.42 44.45
N SER A 27 43.34 -9.31 44.08
CA SER A 27 44.46 -10.25 44.01
C SER A 27 44.53 -11.43 44.96
N ARG A 28 45.04 -12.59 44.47
CA ARG A 28 46.10 -13.35 45.15
C ARG A 28 46.90 -14.26 44.17
N SER A 29 48.18 -14.17 44.36
CA SER A 29 49.32 -14.81 43.72
C SER A 29 49.47 -16.31 44.01
N GLY A 30 50.09 -17.05 43.09
CA GLY A 30 50.83 -18.29 43.38
C GLY A 30 51.05 -19.16 42.14
N PRO A 31 52.28 -19.56 41.85
CA PRO A 31 52.64 -20.30 40.64
C PRO A 31 52.64 -21.82 40.84
N PHE A 32 52.42 -22.61 39.79
CA PHE A 32 53.12 -23.92 39.68
C PHE A 32 52.87 -24.62 38.32
N TRP A 33 53.98 -24.81 37.63
CA TRP A 33 54.48 -25.96 36.86
C TRP A 33 53.74 -26.40 35.55
N LEU A 34 54.59 -26.36 34.52
CA LEU A 34 54.50 -27.01 33.23
C LEU A 34 54.28 -28.54 33.35
N THR A 35 53.39 -29.10 32.52
CA THR A 35 53.54 -30.44 31.99
C THR A 35 53.11 -30.45 30.54
N VAL A 36 54.09 -30.61 29.66
CA VAL A 36 53.88 -30.81 28.21
C VAL A 36 53.49 -32.24 27.97
N CYS A 37 52.28 -32.50 27.49
CA CYS A 37 51.91 -33.75 26.85
C CYS A 37 51.65 -33.50 25.38
N LEU A 38 52.59 -33.92 24.54
CA LEU A 38 52.44 -33.99 23.09
C LEU A 38 51.53 -35.19 22.77
N THR A 39 50.29 -34.95 22.39
CA THR A 39 49.44 -35.98 21.80
C THR A 39 49.20 -35.64 20.35
N LEU A 40 49.79 -36.45 19.47
CA LEU A 40 49.54 -36.37 18.02
C LEU A 40 48.11 -36.81 17.74
N CYS A 41 47.22 -35.88 17.48
CA CYS A 41 45.89 -36.19 16.92
C CYS A 41 45.98 -36.01 15.42
N VAL A 42 45.85 -37.14 14.70
CA VAL A 42 45.62 -37.20 13.25
C VAL A 42 44.24 -36.59 12.99
N ALA A 43 44.21 -35.40 12.37
CA ALA A 43 43.00 -34.78 11.92
C ALA A 43 42.50 -35.53 10.69
N VAL A 44 41.47 -36.34 10.87
CA VAL A 44 40.62 -36.79 9.78
C VAL A 44 39.69 -35.59 9.43
N ASN A 45 39.92 -34.96 8.28
CA ASN A 45 39.02 -33.98 7.72
C ASN A 45 37.76 -34.70 7.22
N PRO A 46 36.57 -34.46 7.80
CA PRO A 46 35.36 -34.78 7.11
C PRO A 46 35.18 -33.68 6.03
N LEU A 47 35.22 -34.06 4.79
CA LEU A 47 34.71 -33.26 3.66
C LEU A 47 33.20 -33.02 3.87
N GLY A 48 32.90 -32.12 4.76
CA GLY A 48 31.60 -31.48 4.89
C GLY A 48 31.47 -30.51 3.74
N SER A 49 30.80 -30.88 2.67
CA SER A 49 30.31 -29.94 1.65
C SER A 49 29.43 -28.96 2.33
N SER A 50 29.96 -27.79 2.65
CA SER A 50 29.19 -26.59 2.97
C SER A 50 28.36 -26.28 1.74
N ARG A 51 27.11 -26.77 1.70
CA ARG A 51 26.10 -26.19 0.81
C ARG A 51 25.97 -24.74 1.23
N SER A 52 26.67 -23.87 0.55
CA SER A 52 26.33 -22.46 0.50
C SER A 52 24.85 -22.43 0.10
N LEU A 53 23.99 -22.10 1.05
CA LEU A 53 22.64 -21.67 0.75
C LEU A 53 22.83 -20.41 -0.11
N ALA A 54 22.75 -20.58 -1.42
CA ALA A 54 22.68 -19.45 -2.33
C ALA A 54 21.51 -18.60 -1.83
N GLN A 55 21.82 -17.45 -1.26
CA GLN A 55 20.85 -16.45 -0.87
C GLN A 55 20.17 -16.07 -2.19
N SER A 56 18.93 -16.49 -2.39
CA SER A 56 18.19 -16.15 -3.59
C SER A 56 18.12 -14.63 -3.64
N GLU A 57 18.63 -14.04 -4.71
CA GLU A 57 18.55 -12.59 -4.92
C GLU A 57 17.07 -12.18 -4.79
N SER A 58 16.82 -11.07 -4.09
CA SER A 58 15.46 -10.54 -3.96
C SER A 58 14.87 -10.34 -5.36
N PRO A 59 13.63 -10.79 -5.60
CA PRO A 59 12.98 -10.57 -6.89
C PRO A 59 12.70 -9.07 -7.14
N TRP A 60 12.85 -8.23 -6.13
CA TRP A 60 12.73 -6.78 -6.21
C TRP A 60 14.09 -6.12 -6.47
N THR A 61 14.18 -5.28 -7.50
CA THR A 61 15.27 -4.31 -7.62
C THR A 61 14.95 -3.14 -6.71
N ASN A 62 15.68 -3.04 -5.60
CA ASN A 62 15.53 -1.95 -4.65
C ASN A 62 16.10 -0.65 -5.21
N LEU A 63 15.30 0.40 -5.11
CA LEU A 63 15.56 1.77 -5.52
C LEU A 63 15.40 2.69 -4.31
N GLN A 64 15.96 3.89 -4.38
CA GLN A 64 15.93 4.83 -3.26
C GLN A 64 15.64 6.24 -3.76
N THR A 65 14.58 6.85 -3.21
CA THR A 65 14.37 8.29 -3.39
C THR A 65 15.36 9.09 -2.51
N PRO A 66 15.64 10.37 -2.83
CA PRO A 66 16.50 11.21 -2.00
C PRO A 66 15.81 11.68 -0.69
N SER A 67 14.99 10.85 -0.10
CA SER A 67 14.21 11.14 1.11
C SER A 67 14.10 9.92 1.99
N ILE A 68 13.90 10.15 3.29
CA ILE A 68 13.57 9.12 4.29
C ILE A 68 12.07 9.05 4.59
N SER A 69 11.25 9.72 3.80
CA SER A 69 9.79 9.76 3.99
C SER A 69 9.16 8.38 3.87
N SER A 70 8.06 8.16 4.60
CA SER A 70 7.23 6.98 4.42
C SER A 70 6.37 7.19 3.18
N LEU A 71 6.69 6.46 2.10
CA LEU A 71 5.97 6.53 0.82
C LEU A 71 4.76 5.60 0.86
N ARG A 72 3.58 6.11 0.49
CA ARG A 72 2.32 5.37 0.49
C ARG A 72 1.53 5.53 -0.80
N GLY A 73 1.64 6.68 -1.47
CA GLY A 73 1.09 6.90 -2.79
C GLY A 73 2.11 6.50 -3.85
N LEU A 74 1.67 5.66 -4.80
CA LEU A 74 2.47 5.17 -5.91
C LEU A 74 1.60 5.12 -7.16
N SER A 75 2.07 5.74 -8.24
CA SER A 75 1.41 5.72 -9.54
C SER A 75 2.44 5.56 -10.67
N PRO A 76 2.74 4.32 -11.07
CA PRO A 76 3.60 4.08 -12.22
C PRO A 76 2.83 4.32 -13.52
N VAL A 77 3.49 4.99 -14.46
CA VAL A 77 3.00 5.23 -15.83
C VAL A 77 3.47 4.10 -16.76
N ASP A 78 4.70 3.69 -16.60
CA ASP A 78 5.34 2.57 -17.29
C ASP A 78 6.58 2.09 -16.52
N ARG A 79 7.40 1.23 -17.13
CA ARG A 79 8.64 0.73 -16.53
C ARG A 79 9.67 1.81 -16.25
N ASN A 80 9.64 2.91 -16.98
CA ASN A 80 10.62 3.99 -16.83
C ASN A 80 10.14 5.10 -15.91
N THR A 81 8.81 5.32 -15.89
CA THR A 81 8.19 6.52 -15.32
C THR A 81 7.26 6.16 -14.17
N ALA A 82 7.53 6.72 -13.00
CA ALA A 82 6.66 6.60 -11.84
C ALA A 82 6.66 7.88 -10.99
N TRP A 83 5.52 8.11 -10.34
CA TRP A 83 5.35 9.10 -9.30
C TRP A 83 5.13 8.43 -7.96
N VAL A 84 5.75 8.97 -6.91
CA VAL A 84 5.56 8.52 -5.53
C VAL A 84 5.34 9.70 -4.61
N CYS A 85 4.50 9.51 -3.60
CA CYS A 85 4.26 10.53 -2.57
C CYS A 85 4.14 9.91 -1.17
N GLY A 86 4.30 10.74 -0.14
CA GLY A 86 4.31 10.25 1.23
C GLY A 86 4.32 11.33 2.31
N SER A 87 4.85 10.98 3.46
CA SER A 87 4.96 11.85 4.62
C SER A 87 5.82 13.09 4.32
N GLN A 88 5.57 14.16 5.09
CA GLN A 88 6.29 15.44 4.96
C GLN A 88 6.13 16.09 3.57
N SER A 89 4.97 15.92 2.94
CA SER A 89 4.67 16.39 1.58
C SER A 89 5.67 15.89 0.53
N ALA A 90 6.32 14.75 0.78
CA ALA A 90 7.23 14.14 -0.17
C ALA A 90 6.50 13.81 -1.47
N LEU A 91 7.06 14.26 -2.60
CA LEU A 91 6.51 14.04 -3.92
C LEU A 91 7.66 13.97 -4.92
N PHE A 92 7.85 12.82 -5.54
CA PHE A 92 8.97 12.55 -6.44
C PHE A 92 8.51 11.90 -7.73
N ARG A 93 9.25 12.17 -8.79
CA ARG A 93 9.11 11.54 -10.11
C ARG A 93 10.43 10.94 -10.56
N THR A 94 10.37 9.78 -11.19
CA THR A 94 11.42 9.20 -12.00
C THR A 94 10.96 9.07 -13.45
N ILE A 95 11.91 9.09 -14.41
CA ILE A 95 11.71 8.81 -15.84
C ILE A 95 12.77 7.85 -16.39
N ASP A 96 13.54 7.22 -15.51
CA ASP A 96 14.70 6.38 -15.84
C ASP A 96 14.76 5.08 -15.04
N GLN A 97 13.60 4.48 -14.74
CA GLN A 97 13.45 3.24 -13.96
C GLN A 97 13.86 3.41 -12.48
N GLY A 98 13.72 4.61 -11.92
CA GLY A 98 14.10 4.89 -10.54
C GLY A 98 15.59 5.06 -10.28
N LYS A 99 16.42 5.16 -11.33
CA LYS A 99 17.86 5.46 -11.20
C LYS A 99 18.09 6.86 -10.66
N SER A 100 17.22 7.80 -11.03
CA SER A 100 17.17 9.14 -10.48
C SER A 100 15.75 9.59 -10.14
N TRP A 101 15.63 10.50 -9.19
CA TRP A 101 14.34 11.04 -8.71
C TRP A 101 14.40 12.56 -8.63
N THR A 102 13.40 13.22 -9.19
CA THR A 102 13.21 14.67 -9.10
C THR A 102 12.12 14.98 -8.10
N SER A 103 12.38 15.95 -7.20
CA SER A 103 11.39 16.44 -6.23
C SER A 103 10.48 17.49 -6.86
N HIS A 104 9.17 17.34 -6.66
CA HIS A 104 8.14 18.24 -7.21
C HIS A 104 7.24 18.82 -6.09
N PRO A 105 7.77 19.69 -5.22
CA PRO A 105 7.03 20.17 -4.07
C PRO A 105 5.82 21.02 -4.46
N ILE A 106 4.72 20.85 -3.73
CA ILE A 106 3.56 21.75 -3.79
C ILE A 106 3.85 22.94 -2.90
N ILE A 107 4.17 24.09 -3.49
CA ILE A 107 4.63 25.27 -2.77
C ILE A 107 3.59 25.77 -1.76
N GLU A 108 2.29 25.68 -2.08
CA GLU A 108 1.21 26.05 -1.18
C GLU A 108 1.25 25.25 0.14
N LEU A 109 1.61 23.97 0.09
CA LEU A 109 1.71 23.12 1.30
C LEU A 109 2.96 23.44 2.14
N LYS A 110 4.05 23.89 1.51
CA LYS A 110 5.27 24.34 2.22
C LYS A 110 5.07 25.65 2.98
N ASN A 111 4.14 26.48 2.52
CA ASN A 111 3.87 27.80 3.08
C ASN A 111 2.80 27.77 4.18
N LEU A 112 2.34 26.59 4.59
CA LEU A 112 1.49 26.47 5.79
C LEU A 112 2.29 26.89 7.02
N THR A 113 1.58 27.36 8.03
CA THR A 113 2.23 27.95 9.24
C THR A 113 3.21 26.95 9.88
N PRO A 114 4.35 27.42 10.41
CA PRO A 114 5.36 26.53 11.02
C PRO A 114 4.85 25.69 12.19
N SER A 115 3.73 26.06 12.79
CA SER A 115 3.05 25.33 13.86
C SER A 115 2.13 24.20 13.36
N SER A 116 1.88 24.11 12.04
CA SER A 116 1.08 23.03 11.47
C SER A 116 1.93 21.75 11.35
N PRO A 117 1.39 20.55 11.66
CA PRO A 117 2.09 19.32 11.37
C PRO A 117 2.35 19.21 9.85
N PRO A 118 3.45 18.55 9.44
CA PRO A 118 3.72 18.30 8.04
C PRO A 118 2.54 17.60 7.36
N VAL A 119 2.11 18.11 6.21
CA VAL A 119 1.04 17.51 5.42
C VAL A 119 1.52 16.19 4.81
N GLU A 120 0.69 15.16 4.87
CA GLU A 120 0.96 13.90 4.20
C GLU A 120 0.25 13.84 2.85
N LEU A 121 0.92 13.26 1.85
CA LEU A 121 0.37 12.92 0.55
C LEU A 121 0.30 11.40 0.45
N ARG A 122 -0.91 10.84 0.30
CA ARG A 122 -1.09 9.39 0.30
C ARG A 122 -1.80 8.85 -0.93
N SER A 123 -2.52 9.71 -1.65
CA SER A 123 -3.30 9.34 -2.83
C SER A 123 -2.77 10.08 -4.05
N ILE A 124 -2.44 9.35 -5.11
CA ILE A 124 -1.86 9.90 -6.33
C ILE A 124 -2.32 9.09 -7.56
N HIS A 125 -2.57 9.79 -8.67
CA HIS A 125 -2.79 9.18 -9.98
C HIS A 125 -2.07 9.98 -11.07
N ALA A 126 -1.18 9.32 -11.79
CA ALA A 126 -0.47 9.86 -12.94
C ALA A 126 -1.09 9.33 -14.23
N PHE A 127 -1.59 10.24 -15.07
CA PHE A 127 -2.06 9.92 -16.42
C PHE A 127 -0.89 9.82 -17.41
N SER A 128 0.18 10.54 -17.11
CA SER A 128 1.44 10.57 -17.88
C SER A 128 2.57 11.06 -16.97
N ALA A 129 3.78 11.15 -17.51
CA ALA A 129 4.91 11.78 -16.80
C ALA A 129 4.59 13.22 -16.36
N ASP A 130 3.70 13.93 -17.08
CA ASP A 130 3.47 15.36 -16.91
C ASP A 130 2.13 15.70 -16.29
N CYS A 131 1.13 14.83 -16.41
CA CYS A 131 -0.23 15.05 -15.90
C CYS A 131 -0.53 14.16 -14.70
N VAL A 132 -0.71 14.78 -13.52
CA VAL A 132 -0.85 14.07 -12.24
C VAL A 132 -1.89 14.76 -11.36
N VAL A 133 -2.63 13.95 -10.61
CA VAL A 133 -3.50 14.36 -9.51
C VAL A 133 -2.98 13.77 -8.21
N VAL A 134 -2.90 14.56 -7.16
CA VAL A 134 -2.45 14.12 -5.82
C VAL A 134 -3.35 14.71 -4.75
N ALA A 135 -3.62 13.94 -3.69
CA ALA A 135 -4.45 14.39 -2.58
C ALA A 135 -3.69 14.36 -1.24
N THR A 136 -4.04 15.32 -0.37
CA THR A 136 -3.57 15.33 1.00
C THR A 136 -4.34 14.33 1.86
N ALA A 137 -3.65 13.73 2.80
CA ALA A 137 -4.22 12.89 3.85
C ALA A 137 -4.18 13.67 5.17
N GLY A 138 -5.29 14.29 5.53
CA GLY A 138 -5.44 15.16 6.70
C GLY A 138 -5.68 16.62 6.37
N THR A 139 -5.50 17.48 7.35
CA THR A 139 -5.76 18.93 7.23
C THR A 139 -4.54 19.67 6.69
N PRO A 140 -4.71 20.48 5.62
CA PRO A 140 -5.94 20.73 4.86
C PRO A 140 -6.30 19.56 3.94
N CYS A 141 -7.61 19.27 3.80
CA CYS A 141 -8.12 18.24 2.88
C CYS A 141 -8.22 18.83 1.47
N ARG A 142 -7.24 18.52 0.61
CA ARG A 142 -7.09 19.15 -0.71
C ARG A 142 -6.72 18.13 -1.80
N ILE A 143 -7.11 18.46 -3.03
CA ILE A 143 -6.62 17.80 -4.23
C ILE A 143 -5.91 18.83 -5.10
N TYR A 144 -4.74 18.44 -5.59
CA TYR A 144 -3.91 19.23 -6.49
C TYR A 144 -3.74 18.50 -7.82
N ARG A 145 -3.58 19.28 -8.89
CA ARG A 145 -3.35 18.78 -10.23
C ARG A 145 -2.23 19.55 -10.93
N THR A 146 -1.38 18.83 -11.63
CA THR A 146 -0.36 19.37 -12.54
C THR A 146 -0.59 18.92 -13.97
N GLN A 147 -0.10 19.67 -14.97
CA GLN A 147 -0.04 19.32 -16.38
C GLN A 147 1.34 19.63 -17.00
N ASP A 148 2.29 20.02 -16.17
CA ASP A 148 3.62 20.47 -16.56
C ASP A 148 4.71 19.75 -15.74
N ALA A 149 4.49 18.47 -15.50
CA ALA A 149 5.42 17.61 -14.79
C ALA A 149 5.73 18.09 -13.37
N GLY A 150 4.76 18.70 -12.69
CA GLY A 150 4.90 19.17 -11.31
C GLY A 150 5.69 20.48 -11.17
N THR A 151 5.88 21.23 -12.26
CA THR A 151 6.45 22.58 -12.21
C THR A 151 5.46 23.54 -11.54
N THR A 152 4.17 23.41 -11.88
CA THR A 152 3.07 24.11 -11.22
C THR A 152 2.00 23.13 -10.73
N TRP A 153 1.37 23.47 -9.61
CA TRP A 153 0.27 22.71 -9.02
C TRP A 153 -0.94 23.62 -8.82
N ASN A 154 -2.08 23.21 -9.38
CA ASN A 154 -3.35 23.89 -9.20
C ASN A 154 -4.17 23.15 -8.15
N ARG A 155 -4.66 23.85 -7.14
CA ARG A 155 -5.63 23.31 -6.20
C ARG A 155 -6.99 23.19 -6.91
N VAL A 156 -7.48 21.96 -7.07
CA VAL A 156 -8.71 21.63 -7.81
C VAL A 156 -9.86 21.23 -6.89
N PHE A 157 -9.57 21.01 -5.60
CA PHE A 157 -10.56 20.76 -4.56
C PHE A 157 -10.03 21.13 -3.19
N GLU A 158 -10.91 21.61 -2.30
CA GLU A 158 -10.67 21.79 -0.87
C GLU A 158 -11.96 21.53 -0.10
N HIS A 159 -11.90 20.69 0.93
CA HIS A 159 -13.00 20.51 1.87
C HIS A 159 -12.81 21.42 3.09
N PRO A 160 -13.86 22.16 3.52
CA PRO A 160 -13.74 23.16 4.60
C PRO A 160 -13.65 22.52 6.00
N ALA A 161 -14.18 21.32 6.20
CA ALA A 161 -14.16 20.66 7.50
C ALA A 161 -12.75 20.23 7.88
N LYS A 162 -12.35 20.45 9.13
CA LYS A 162 -11.01 20.11 9.63
C LYS A 162 -10.79 18.61 9.80
N GLU A 163 -11.85 17.87 10.04
CA GLU A 163 -11.86 16.41 10.14
C GLU A 163 -11.82 15.70 8.78
N ALA A 164 -12.05 16.43 7.70
CA ALA A 164 -12.03 15.86 6.36
C ALA A 164 -10.65 15.29 6.00
N PHE A 165 -10.65 14.09 5.44
CA PHE A 165 -9.47 13.31 5.11
C PHE A 165 -9.70 12.60 3.77
N ILE A 166 -8.69 12.43 2.92
CA ILE A 166 -8.77 11.63 1.70
C ILE A 166 -7.93 10.37 1.88
N ASP A 167 -8.60 9.21 1.82
CA ASP A 167 -7.99 7.89 1.98
C ASP A 167 -7.52 7.29 0.66
N GLY A 168 -8.28 7.52 -0.41
CA GLY A 168 -8.00 6.93 -1.71
C GLY A 168 -8.51 7.76 -2.88
N LEU A 169 -7.82 7.61 -4.02
CA LEU A 169 -8.14 8.28 -5.28
C LEU A 169 -7.84 7.34 -6.44
N LYS A 170 -8.79 7.14 -7.36
CA LYS A 170 -8.64 6.26 -8.51
C LYS A 170 -9.40 6.78 -9.72
N PHE A 171 -8.83 6.56 -10.89
CA PHE A 171 -9.50 6.84 -12.16
C PHE A 171 -9.86 5.53 -12.86
N TYR A 172 -11.03 5.52 -13.47
CA TYR A 172 -11.49 4.43 -14.34
C TYR A 172 -10.90 4.59 -15.75
N ASP A 173 -10.94 5.81 -16.26
CA ASP A 173 -10.42 6.20 -17.57
C ASP A 173 -9.71 7.58 -17.49
N SER A 174 -9.40 8.16 -18.65
CA SER A 174 -8.72 9.47 -18.70
C SER A 174 -9.55 10.62 -18.13
N ASN A 175 -10.87 10.48 -17.98
CA ASN A 175 -11.77 11.56 -17.54
C ASN A 175 -12.42 11.29 -16.20
N ARG A 176 -12.94 10.07 -15.99
CA ARG A 176 -13.76 9.71 -14.84
C ARG A 176 -12.92 9.15 -13.69
N GLY A 177 -13.04 9.78 -12.55
CA GLY A 177 -12.35 9.36 -11.34
C GLY A 177 -13.17 9.59 -10.08
N PHE A 178 -12.78 8.90 -9.02
CA PHE A 178 -13.38 9.00 -7.71
C PHE A 178 -12.29 9.13 -6.65
N ALA A 179 -12.60 9.89 -5.60
CA ALA A 179 -11.86 9.90 -4.36
C ALA A 179 -12.83 9.64 -3.21
N PHE A 180 -12.34 9.05 -2.15
CA PHE A 180 -13.11 8.89 -0.93
C PHE A 180 -12.27 9.26 0.27
N GLY A 181 -12.94 9.52 1.37
CA GLY A 181 -12.28 9.88 2.63
C GLY A 181 -13.14 9.57 3.84
N ASP A 182 -12.57 9.82 4.99
CA ASP A 182 -13.21 9.62 6.28
C ASP A 182 -14.60 10.29 6.37
N PRO A 183 -15.48 9.76 7.20
CA PRO A 183 -16.81 10.32 7.37
C PRO A 183 -16.77 11.75 7.90
N VAL A 184 -17.49 12.64 7.23
CA VAL A 184 -17.83 13.99 7.69
C VAL A 184 -19.33 14.00 7.98
N ASP A 185 -19.74 14.45 9.16
CA ASP A 185 -21.13 14.41 9.61
C ASP A 185 -21.79 13.02 9.49
N GLY A 186 -21.00 11.96 9.76
CA GLY A 186 -21.46 10.57 9.74
C GLY A 186 -21.64 9.95 8.34
N LYS A 187 -21.20 10.63 7.28
CA LYS A 187 -21.24 10.15 5.88
C LYS A 187 -19.83 10.03 5.32
N VAL A 188 -19.51 8.89 4.72
CA VAL A 188 -18.27 8.72 3.95
C VAL A 188 -18.22 9.79 2.87
N MET A 189 -17.13 10.54 2.83
CA MET A 189 -16.90 11.54 1.78
C MET A 189 -16.57 10.81 0.47
N VAL A 190 -17.39 10.98 -0.54
CA VAL A 190 -17.14 10.47 -1.89
C VAL A 190 -17.15 11.63 -2.87
N LEU A 191 -16.05 11.78 -3.62
CA LEU A 191 -15.88 12.79 -4.64
C LEU A 191 -15.84 12.15 -6.02
N ARG A 192 -16.40 12.83 -7.01
CA ARG A 192 -16.38 12.43 -8.42
C ARG A 192 -15.82 13.54 -9.29
N THR A 193 -15.05 13.14 -10.29
CA THR A 193 -14.62 13.99 -11.41
C THR A 193 -15.01 13.32 -12.73
N ASP A 194 -15.34 14.12 -13.75
CA ASP A 194 -15.63 13.68 -15.11
C ASP A 194 -14.76 14.44 -16.14
N ASP A 195 -13.70 15.13 -15.67
CA ASP A 195 -12.87 16.05 -16.47
C ASP A 195 -11.36 15.88 -16.22
N GLN A 196 -10.91 14.65 -15.95
CA GLN A 196 -9.50 14.32 -15.67
C GLN A 196 -9.00 14.98 -14.36
N GLY A 197 -9.88 15.15 -13.38
CA GLY A 197 -9.53 15.75 -12.08
C GLY A 197 -9.31 17.26 -12.10
N LYS A 198 -9.79 17.98 -13.12
CA LYS A 198 -9.76 19.46 -13.17
C LYS A 198 -10.77 20.07 -12.20
N SER A 199 -11.87 19.36 -11.95
CA SER A 199 -12.86 19.70 -10.94
C SER A 199 -13.41 18.47 -10.24
N TRP A 200 -13.85 18.63 -8.98
CA TRP A 200 -14.41 17.56 -8.18
C TRP A 200 -15.72 17.98 -7.55
N LYS A 201 -16.67 17.04 -7.51
CA LYS A 201 -17.99 17.24 -6.89
C LYS A 201 -18.22 16.16 -5.85
N GLN A 202 -18.68 16.55 -4.66
CA GLN A 202 -19.05 15.59 -3.62
C GLN A 202 -20.41 14.95 -3.95
N ILE A 203 -20.46 13.61 -3.86
CA ILE A 203 -21.69 12.86 -3.97
C ILE A 203 -22.44 12.97 -2.66
N GLN A 204 -23.70 13.47 -2.72
CA GLN A 204 -24.57 13.62 -1.56
C GLN A 204 -25.64 12.53 -1.58
N GLN A 205 -25.45 11.48 -0.77
CA GLN A 205 -26.38 10.35 -0.69
C GLN A 205 -26.59 9.92 0.76
N GLU A 206 -27.82 9.64 1.15
CA GLU A 206 -28.11 9.10 2.49
C GLU A 206 -27.52 7.69 2.70
N SER A 207 -27.35 6.94 1.61
CA SER A 207 -26.75 5.60 1.62
C SER A 207 -25.23 5.60 1.91
N LEU A 208 -24.59 6.78 2.03
CA LEU A 208 -23.20 6.93 2.48
C LEU A 208 -23.07 7.02 4.01
N ASN A 209 -24.18 6.95 4.75
CA ASN A 209 -24.12 6.92 6.21
C ASN A 209 -23.38 5.68 6.69
N VAL A 210 -22.50 5.88 7.67
CA VAL A 210 -21.75 4.82 8.33
C VAL A 210 -22.03 4.82 9.84
N ARG A 211 -21.73 3.73 10.49
CA ARG A 211 -21.82 3.64 11.95
C ARG A 211 -20.70 4.47 12.59
N ASP A 212 -20.98 5.03 13.74
CA ASP A 212 -19.98 5.79 14.51
C ASP A 212 -18.69 4.96 14.73
N GLY A 213 -17.54 5.54 14.40
CA GLY A 213 -16.23 4.92 14.47
C GLY A 213 -15.81 4.12 13.22
N GLU A 214 -16.65 3.99 12.20
CA GLU A 214 -16.21 3.46 10.89
C GLU A 214 -15.48 4.54 10.09
N ALA A 215 -14.35 4.15 9.47
CA ALA A 215 -13.46 5.03 8.73
C ALA A 215 -12.73 4.29 7.60
N GLY A 216 -12.09 5.05 6.73
CA GLY A 216 -11.16 4.51 5.73
C GLY A 216 -9.77 4.25 6.32
N PHE A 217 -8.89 3.67 5.50
CA PHE A 217 -7.48 3.50 5.80
C PHE A 217 -6.61 3.95 4.63
N ALA A 218 -5.99 5.11 4.76
CA ALA A 218 -5.10 5.70 3.76
C ALA A 218 -3.71 5.03 3.74
N ALA A 219 -3.65 3.73 3.50
CA ALA A 219 -2.41 2.96 3.58
C ALA A 219 -1.62 2.89 2.27
N SER A 220 -2.31 2.80 1.13
CA SER A 220 -1.68 2.47 -0.16
C SER A 220 -2.45 3.01 -1.37
N ASN A 221 -3.42 3.94 -1.18
CA ASN A 221 -4.30 4.43 -2.24
C ASN A 221 -5.15 3.33 -2.93
N SER A 222 -5.41 2.22 -2.27
CA SER A 222 -6.04 1.04 -2.89
C SER A 222 -7.20 0.40 -2.11
N SER A 223 -7.68 1.02 -1.03
CA SER A 223 -8.93 0.64 -0.36
C SER A 223 -10.18 1.01 -1.17
N LEU A 224 -9.98 1.60 -2.34
CA LEU A 224 -10.98 2.00 -3.33
C LEU A 224 -10.83 1.15 -4.58
N LEU A 225 -11.88 0.44 -4.98
CA LEU A 225 -11.96 -0.36 -6.19
C LEU A 225 -13.02 0.24 -7.13
N LEU A 226 -12.62 0.53 -8.37
CA LEU A 226 -13.49 1.07 -9.42
C LEU A 226 -13.42 0.15 -10.63
N PHE A 227 -14.57 -0.32 -11.11
CA PHE A 227 -14.64 -1.26 -12.22
C PHE A 227 -15.94 -1.13 -13.01
N GLN A 228 -15.93 -1.63 -14.23
CA GLN A 228 -17.12 -1.72 -15.07
C GLN A 228 -18.03 -2.84 -14.56
N SER A 229 -19.32 -2.52 -14.37
CA SER A 229 -20.32 -3.44 -13.84
C SER A 229 -20.83 -4.42 -14.89
N SER A 230 -21.01 -3.96 -16.14
CA SER A 230 -21.47 -4.80 -17.24
C SER A 230 -20.34 -5.65 -17.82
N LYS A 231 -20.68 -6.88 -18.25
CA LYS A 231 -19.70 -7.80 -18.87
C LYS A 231 -19.23 -7.39 -20.26
N ALA A 232 -19.97 -6.51 -20.93
CA ALA A 232 -19.66 -6.04 -22.28
C ALA A 232 -19.36 -4.53 -22.26
N PRO A 233 -18.20 -4.09 -22.76
CA PRO A 233 -17.94 -2.68 -22.97
C PRO A 233 -18.98 -2.09 -23.93
N THR A 234 -19.45 -0.87 -23.63
CA THR A 234 -20.32 -0.16 -24.54
C THR A 234 -19.49 0.43 -25.70
N ALA A 235 -20.14 0.69 -26.85
CA ALA A 235 -19.46 1.33 -27.98
C ALA A 235 -18.93 2.74 -27.64
N ASN A 236 -19.45 3.36 -26.58
CA ASN A 236 -18.99 4.62 -26.04
C ASN A 236 -18.60 4.42 -24.56
N PRO A 237 -17.31 4.42 -24.22
CA PRO A 237 -16.84 4.23 -22.85
C PRO A 237 -17.45 5.21 -21.83
N ALA A 238 -17.89 6.40 -22.26
CA ALA A 238 -18.56 7.35 -21.38
C ALA A 238 -19.89 6.83 -20.81
N ASN A 239 -20.50 5.85 -21.49
CA ASN A 239 -21.76 5.22 -21.08
C ASN A 239 -21.55 3.91 -20.29
N ASP A 240 -20.30 3.53 -20.02
CA ASP A 240 -20.03 2.33 -19.22
C ASP A 240 -20.56 2.51 -17.80
N GLU A 241 -21.33 1.54 -17.36
CA GLU A 241 -21.84 1.43 -15.99
C GLU A 241 -20.69 1.07 -15.06
N LEU A 242 -20.48 1.88 -14.05
CA LEU A 242 -19.37 1.73 -13.10
C LEU A 242 -19.86 1.37 -11.72
N SER A 243 -19.18 0.45 -11.08
CA SER A 243 -19.31 0.17 -9.65
C SER A 243 -18.10 0.67 -8.87
N LEU A 244 -18.37 1.19 -7.68
CA LEU A 244 -17.41 1.70 -6.72
C LEU A 244 -17.53 0.91 -5.43
N TRP A 245 -16.44 0.25 -5.01
CA TRP A 245 -16.36 -0.44 -3.73
C TRP A 245 -15.31 0.22 -2.84
N ILE A 246 -15.64 0.45 -1.58
CA ILE A 246 -14.78 1.10 -0.58
C ILE A 246 -14.63 0.17 0.62
N GLY A 247 -13.41 -0.22 0.93
CA GLY A 247 -13.07 -0.98 2.13
C GLY A 247 -12.91 -0.06 3.33
N LEU A 248 -13.56 -0.41 4.43
CA LEU A 248 -13.57 0.37 5.66
C LEU A 248 -13.13 -0.50 6.86
N GLY A 249 -13.04 0.13 8.02
CA GLY A 249 -12.79 -0.49 9.31
C GLY A 249 -13.06 0.48 10.46
N GLY A 250 -12.31 0.37 11.55
CA GLY A 250 -12.37 1.34 12.66
C GLY A 250 -13.31 0.94 13.80
N LYS A 251 -14.48 0.38 13.52
CA LYS A 251 -15.44 -0.06 14.55
C LYS A 251 -15.31 -1.56 14.84
N VAL A 252 -15.46 -1.95 16.08
CA VAL A 252 -15.40 -3.37 16.50
C VAL A 252 -16.47 -4.21 15.81
N GLY A 253 -16.03 -5.31 15.19
CA GLY A 253 -16.86 -6.25 14.47
C GLY A 253 -16.15 -6.82 13.24
N SER A 254 -16.89 -7.10 12.17
CA SER A 254 -16.37 -7.46 10.86
C SER A 254 -16.19 -6.21 10.00
N ALA A 255 -15.14 -6.18 9.21
CA ALA A 255 -14.82 -5.04 8.36
C ALA A 255 -15.89 -4.83 7.29
N PRO A 256 -16.43 -3.61 7.11
CA PRO A 256 -17.44 -3.36 6.12
C PRO A 256 -16.83 -2.99 4.76
N ILE A 257 -17.57 -3.32 3.70
CA ILE A 257 -17.44 -2.75 2.37
C ILE A 257 -18.67 -1.93 2.06
N LEU A 258 -18.45 -0.72 1.60
CA LEU A 258 -19.47 0.13 1.00
C LEU A 258 -19.41 -0.07 -0.52
N SER A 259 -20.44 -0.69 -1.09
CA SER A 259 -20.54 -0.98 -2.53
C SER A 259 -21.63 -0.17 -3.19
N SER A 260 -21.33 0.46 -4.33
CA SER A 260 -22.33 1.19 -5.10
C SER A 260 -23.15 0.27 -6.02
N ASN A 261 -24.31 0.77 -6.47
CA ASN A 261 -24.96 0.26 -7.67
C ASN A 261 -24.16 0.66 -8.94
N GLU A 262 -24.62 0.17 -10.09
CA GLU A 262 -23.94 0.30 -11.40
C GLU A 262 -23.80 1.74 -11.93
N ASN A 263 -24.54 2.69 -11.37
CA ASN A 263 -24.47 4.12 -11.75
C ASN A 263 -23.92 5.02 -10.63
N ILE A 264 -23.47 4.42 -9.55
CA ILE A 264 -22.92 5.13 -8.35
C ILE A 264 -23.91 6.16 -7.81
N THR A 265 -25.20 5.80 -7.79
CA THR A 265 -26.30 6.63 -7.28
C THR A 265 -26.85 6.17 -5.94
N SER A 266 -26.48 4.97 -5.49
CA SER A 266 -26.79 4.43 -4.16
C SER A 266 -25.71 3.48 -3.69
N PHE A 267 -25.60 3.31 -2.39
CA PHE A 267 -24.58 2.46 -1.77
C PHE A 267 -25.23 1.47 -0.80
N LYS A 268 -24.62 0.30 -0.67
CA LYS A 268 -24.98 -0.73 0.29
C LYS A 268 -23.76 -1.09 1.11
N MET A 269 -23.91 -1.17 2.42
CA MET A 269 -22.87 -1.68 3.32
C MET A 269 -23.05 -3.19 3.50
N THR A 270 -21.95 -3.93 3.36
CA THR A 270 -21.90 -5.39 3.56
C THR A 270 -20.71 -5.73 4.44
N SER A 271 -20.89 -6.59 5.43
CA SER A 271 -19.80 -7.08 6.29
C SER A 271 -18.97 -8.12 5.57
N VAL A 272 -17.66 -8.06 5.74
CA VAL A 272 -16.68 -9.04 5.26
C VAL A 272 -16.23 -9.87 6.45
N GLU A 273 -16.99 -10.91 6.77
CA GLU A 273 -16.81 -11.72 7.98
C GLU A 273 -15.37 -12.23 8.21
N PRO A 274 -14.60 -12.62 7.16
CA PRO A 274 -13.22 -13.05 7.37
C PRO A 274 -12.26 -11.98 7.91
N ILE A 275 -12.55 -10.68 7.72
CA ILE A 275 -11.65 -9.59 8.13
C ILE A 275 -12.23 -8.89 9.37
N PRO A 276 -11.51 -8.90 10.51
CA PRO A 276 -11.95 -8.19 11.71
C PRO A 276 -11.80 -6.68 11.52
N SER A 277 -12.61 -5.94 12.29
CA SER A 277 -12.57 -4.49 12.34
C SER A 277 -12.47 -4.00 13.79
N HIS A 278 -11.61 -3.05 14.02
CA HIS A 278 -11.49 -2.20 15.21
C HIS A 278 -10.59 -0.99 14.89
N ALA A 279 -10.27 -0.16 15.86
CA ALA A 279 -9.54 1.10 15.65
C ALA A 279 -8.23 1.02 14.85
N SER A 280 -7.63 -0.18 14.72
CA SER A 280 -6.40 -0.43 13.93
C SER A 280 -6.56 -1.56 12.92
N ALA A 281 -7.76 -2.09 12.74
CA ALA A 281 -8.03 -3.22 11.86
C ALA A 281 -9.21 -2.98 10.93
N GLY A 282 -9.13 -3.54 9.73
CA GLY A 282 -10.14 -3.44 8.69
C GLY A 282 -9.61 -3.83 7.32
N ILE A 283 -10.26 -3.34 6.27
CA ILE A 283 -9.86 -3.54 4.88
C ILE A 283 -8.97 -2.38 4.45
N PHE A 284 -7.76 -2.68 3.99
CA PHE A 284 -6.75 -1.72 3.59
C PHE A 284 -6.56 -1.63 2.08
N SER A 285 -6.93 -2.68 1.35
CA SER A 285 -6.78 -2.71 -0.11
C SER A 285 -7.76 -3.68 -0.75
N LEU A 286 -8.18 -3.34 -1.96
CA LEU A 286 -9.07 -4.13 -2.81
C LEU A 286 -8.45 -4.28 -4.20
N ALA A 287 -8.50 -5.49 -4.77
CA ALA A 287 -8.14 -5.72 -6.15
C ALA A 287 -9.12 -6.71 -6.81
N ARG A 288 -9.33 -6.61 -8.13
CA ARG A 288 -10.26 -7.42 -8.90
C ARG A 288 -9.57 -8.06 -10.10
N SER A 289 -9.83 -9.34 -10.33
CA SER A 289 -9.45 -10.04 -11.55
C SER A 289 -10.53 -9.90 -12.64
N PRO A 290 -10.18 -10.16 -13.91
CA PRO A 290 -11.12 -10.07 -15.04
C PRO A 290 -12.31 -11.03 -14.94
N ASP A 291 -12.16 -12.18 -14.28
CA ASP A 291 -13.25 -13.14 -14.01
C ASP A 291 -14.21 -12.68 -12.89
N GLY A 292 -13.97 -11.52 -12.30
CA GLY A 292 -14.85 -10.89 -11.31
C GLY A 292 -14.54 -11.22 -9.86
N LYS A 293 -13.55 -12.06 -9.58
CA LYS A 293 -13.08 -12.31 -8.22
C LYS A 293 -12.48 -11.04 -7.63
N VAL A 294 -12.84 -10.69 -6.39
CA VAL A 294 -12.23 -9.56 -5.66
C VAL A 294 -11.49 -10.09 -4.44
N ILE A 295 -10.29 -9.59 -4.22
CA ILE A 295 -9.53 -9.82 -2.99
C ILE A 295 -9.56 -8.55 -2.16
N ALA A 296 -9.93 -8.69 -0.89
CA ALA A 296 -9.72 -7.71 0.16
C ALA A 296 -8.56 -8.16 1.04
N VAL A 297 -7.61 -7.28 1.30
CA VAL A 297 -6.56 -7.51 2.29
C VAL A 297 -6.57 -6.45 3.37
N GLY A 298 -6.06 -6.81 4.55
CA GLY A 298 -6.01 -5.94 5.71
C GLY A 298 -5.46 -6.64 6.94
N GLY A 299 -6.24 -6.66 8.01
CA GLY A 299 -5.87 -7.14 9.33
C GLY A 299 -5.58 -5.99 10.28
N ASP A 300 -4.83 -6.23 11.36
CA ASP A 300 -4.47 -5.23 12.36
C ASP A 300 -3.02 -4.76 12.17
N TYR A 301 -2.83 -3.48 11.81
CA TYR A 301 -1.50 -2.91 11.62
C TYR A 301 -0.69 -2.76 12.91
N LYS A 302 -1.31 -2.87 14.09
CA LYS A 302 -0.61 -2.88 15.39
C LYS A 302 -0.05 -4.26 15.76
N THR A 303 -0.55 -5.32 15.12
CA THR A 303 -0.04 -6.69 15.25
C THR A 303 0.37 -7.22 13.89
N PRO A 304 1.39 -6.61 13.25
CA PRO A 304 1.69 -6.84 11.83
C PRO A 304 2.09 -8.27 11.50
N GLU A 305 2.53 -9.04 12.48
CA GLU A 305 2.89 -10.46 12.30
C GLU A 305 1.68 -11.41 12.33
N SER A 306 0.51 -10.93 12.76
CA SER A 306 -0.68 -11.76 12.86
C SER A 306 -1.32 -12.02 11.50
N PRO A 307 -1.46 -13.28 11.04
CA PRO A 307 -2.14 -13.61 9.80
C PRO A 307 -3.66 -13.68 9.96
N ILE A 308 -4.19 -13.44 11.16
CA ILE A 308 -5.62 -13.58 11.45
C ILE A 308 -6.41 -12.50 10.73
N GLY A 309 -7.32 -12.92 9.83
CA GLY A 309 -8.22 -12.00 9.15
C GLY A 309 -7.53 -11.01 8.22
N ASN A 310 -6.41 -11.39 7.64
CA ASN A 310 -5.63 -10.52 6.76
C ASN A 310 -6.07 -10.54 5.29
N ILE A 311 -7.00 -11.46 4.92
CA ILE A 311 -7.46 -11.64 3.55
C ILE A 311 -8.87 -12.22 3.49
N ALA A 312 -9.64 -11.76 2.51
CA ALA A 312 -10.94 -12.34 2.11
C ALA A 312 -11.07 -12.34 0.59
N ILE A 313 -11.81 -13.31 0.06
CA ILE A 313 -12.12 -13.47 -1.36
C ILE A 313 -13.61 -13.26 -1.55
N PHE A 314 -14.02 -12.32 -2.40
CA PHE A 314 -15.37 -12.25 -2.95
C PHE A 314 -15.46 -13.20 -4.13
N ASP A 315 -16.38 -14.13 -4.01
CA ASP A 315 -16.66 -15.12 -5.05
C ASP A 315 -17.83 -14.64 -5.90
N PRO A 316 -17.63 -14.34 -7.19
CA PRO A 316 -18.68 -13.81 -8.04
C PRO A 316 -19.80 -14.82 -8.35
N GLU A 317 -19.59 -16.12 -8.15
CA GLU A 317 -20.61 -17.15 -8.40
C GLU A 317 -21.63 -17.21 -7.26
N ILE A 318 -21.17 -17.12 -6.00
CA ILE A 318 -22.03 -17.13 -4.81
C ILE A 318 -22.38 -15.72 -4.31
N GLN A 319 -21.78 -14.67 -4.88
CA GLN A 319 -21.97 -13.25 -4.51
C GLN A 319 -21.71 -12.99 -3.02
N ASP A 320 -20.71 -13.66 -2.45
CA ASP A 320 -20.38 -13.54 -1.02
C ASP A 320 -18.87 -13.61 -0.75
N TRP A 321 -18.49 -13.19 0.46
CA TRP A 321 -17.12 -13.18 0.93
C TRP A 321 -16.77 -14.46 1.69
N ARG A 322 -15.59 -15.00 1.43
CA ARG A 322 -15.08 -16.19 2.11
C ARG A 322 -13.59 -16.09 2.40
N LYS A 323 -13.10 -16.95 3.28
CA LYS A 323 -11.66 -17.14 3.49
C LYS A 323 -11.05 -17.96 2.33
N PRO A 324 -9.76 -17.73 1.98
CA PRO A 324 -9.00 -18.71 1.21
C PRO A 324 -8.99 -20.08 1.90
N LYS A 325 -8.91 -21.14 1.11
CA LYS A 325 -8.87 -22.54 1.61
C LYS A 325 -7.44 -23.04 1.83
N GLY A 326 -6.45 -22.39 1.22
CA GLY A 326 -5.05 -22.78 1.25
C GLY A 326 -4.19 -21.89 2.15
N GLU A 327 -2.92 -21.75 1.81
CA GLU A 327 -1.93 -20.97 2.55
C GLU A 327 -2.22 -19.48 2.48
N LEU A 328 -2.23 -18.81 3.63
CA LEU A 328 -2.52 -17.38 3.75
C LEU A 328 -1.26 -16.52 3.61
N PRO A 329 -1.39 -15.23 3.25
CA PRO A 329 -0.30 -14.28 3.39
C PRO A 329 0.16 -14.16 4.85
N ARG A 330 1.44 -13.85 5.05
CA ARG A 330 2.03 -13.69 6.39
C ARG A 330 1.66 -12.32 6.97
N GLY A 331 0.90 -12.30 8.05
CA GLY A 331 0.59 -11.08 8.81
C GLY A 331 -0.28 -10.06 8.07
N PHE A 332 -0.33 -8.85 8.60
CA PHE A 332 -1.06 -7.70 8.04
C PHE A 332 -0.59 -7.35 6.62
N ARG A 333 -1.56 -7.10 5.73
CA ARG A 333 -1.29 -6.67 4.34
C ARG A 333 -1.92 -5.32 4.05
N SER A 334 -1.09 -4.40 3.57
CA SER A 334 -1.50 -3.01 3.29
C SER A 334 -1.94 -2.78 1.86
N CYS A 335 -1.55 -3.65 0.92
CA CYS A 335 -1.89 -3.50 -0.49
C CYS A 335 -1.94 -4.85 -1.20
N VAL A 336 -2.86 -4.97 -2.16
CA VAL A 336 -2.98 -6.11 -3.08
C VAL A 336 -3.24 -5.60 -4.50
N VAL A 337 -2.67 -6.26 -5.51
CA VAL A 337 -2.95 -6.03 -6.92
C VAL A 337 -3.16 -7.35 -7.64
N TYR A 338 -3.91 -7.30 -8.75
CA TYR A 338 -3.95 -8.34 -9.75
C TYR A 338 -3.09 -7.91 -10.94
N ALA A 339 -2.04 -8.65 -11.20
CA ALA A 339 -1.10 -8.38 -12.29
C ALA A 339 -1.39 -9.34 -13.45
N GLN A 340 -2.03 -8.82 -14.49
CA GLN A 340 -2.32 -9.58 -15.70
C GLN A 340 -1.05 -9.68 -16.54
N ASN A 341 -0.70 -10.90 -16.98
CA ASN A 341 0.51 -11.16 -17.76
C ASN A 341 1.81 -10.67 -17.09
N ALA A 342 1.82 -10.66 -15.76
CA ALA A 342 3.01 -10.25 -15.02
C ALA A 342 4.17 -11.22 -15.26
N ILE A 343 5.32 -10.67 -15.52
CA ILE A 343 6.56 -11.45 -15.59
C ILE A 343 7.05 -11.62 -14.16
N THR A 344 6.72 -12.77 -13.54
CA THR A 344 7.32 -13.15 -12.27
C THR A 344 8.50 -14.09 -12.49
N PRO A 345 9.44 -14.23 -11.53
CA PRO A 345 10.58 -15.13 -11.67
C PRO A 345 10.22 -16.58 -12.02
N GLU A 346 8.99 -17.00 -11.68
CA GLU A 346 8.56 -18.40 -11.77
C GLU A 346 7.60 -18.68 -12.92
N SER A 347 6.99 -17.64 -13.52
CA SER A 347 6.09 -17.81 -14.66
C SER A 347 5.98 -16.53 -15.49
N PRO A 348 6.65 -16.46 -16.64
CA PRO A 348 6.77 -15.22 -17.43
C PRO A 348 5.51 -14.80 -18.19
N SER A 349 4.39 -15.50 -18.07
CA SER A 349 3.18 -15.20 -18.86
C SER A 349 1.86 -15.52 -18.16
N LYS A 350 1.84 -15.67 -16.84
CA LYS A 350 0.62 -15.93 -16.07
C LYS A 350 0.21 -14.71 -15.27
N SER A 351 -1.08 -14.56 -15.10
CA SER A 351 -1.65 -13.54 -14.21
C SER A 351 -1.50 -13.98 -12.75
N HIS A 352 -1.12 -13.05 -11.89
CA HIS A 352 -0.88 -13.30 -10.49
C HIS A 352 -1.49 -12.22 -9.61
N TRP A 353 -1.86 -12.62 -8.41
CA TRP A 353 -2.11 -11.72 -7.30
C TRP A 353 -0.80 -11.46 -6.56
N ILE A 354 -0.55 -10.20 -6.20
CA ILE A 354 0.62 -9.82 -5.40
C ILE A 354 0.12 -8.97 -4.24
N THR A 355 0.56 -9.31 -3.03
CA THR A 355 0.27 -8.53 -1.84
C THR A 355 1.55 -8.11 -1.13
N VAL A 356 1.51 -6.94 -0.49
CA VAL A 356 2.64 -6.40 0.28
C VAL A 356 2.17 -5.91 1.65
N GLY A 357 3.11 -5.91 2.58
CA GLY A 357 2.91 -5.39 3.93
C GLY A 357 4.24 -5.20 4.66
N PRO A 358 4.22 -4.86 5.95
CA PRO A 358 5.43 -4.63 6.73
C PRO A 358 6.27 -5.89 6.96
N THR A 359 5.70 -7.09 6.79
CA THR A 359 6.38 -8.39 6.97
C THR A 359 6.80 -9.02 5.65
N GLY A 360 6.75 -8.30 4.54
CA GLY A 360 7.16 -8.76 3.23
C GLY A 360 6.07 -8.75 2.17
N SER A 361 6.29 -9.52 1.11
CA SER A 361 5.38 -9.66 -0.02
C SER A 361 5.14 -11.14 -0.34
N GLU A 362 3.96 -11.44 -0.88
CA GLU A 362 3.55 -12.75 -1.36
C GLU A 362 2.87 -12.63 -2.71
N TRP A 363 2.83 -13.76 -3.41
CA TRP A 363 2.10 -13.92 -4.66
C TRP A 363 1.21 -15.15 -4.64
N SER A 364 0.18 -15.16 -5.47
CA SER A 364 -0.71 -16.31 -5.69
C SER A 364 -1.20 -16.34 -7.12
N SER A 365 -1.30 -17.53 -7.72
CA SER A 365 -1.90 -17.72 -9.05
C SER A 365 -3.40 -18.00 -8.99
N ASP A 366 -3.93 -18.39 -7.84
CA ASP A 366 -5.31 -18.86 -7.65
C ASP A 366 -6.10 -18.06 -6.61
N ALA A 367 -5.43 -17.15 -5.88
CA ALA A 367 -5.95 -16.41 -4.73
C ALA A 367 -6.15 -17.27 -3.46
N GLU A 368 -5.94 -18.57 -3.55
CA GLU A 368 -6.14 -19.52 -2.46
C GLU A 368 -4.83 -19.85 -1.74
N ASN A 369 -3.76 -20.04 -2.50
CA ASN A 369 -2.46 -20.45 -2.00
C ASN A 369 -1.45 -19.33 -2.22
N TRP A 370 -0.98 -18.72 -1.13
CA TRP A 370 -0.04 -17.63 -1.15
C TRP A 370 1.37 -18.11 -0.85
N GLN A 371 2.33 -17.69 -1.65
CA GLN A 371 3.73 -18.07 -1.54
C GLN A 371 4.58 -16.84 -1.26
N PRO A 372 5.61 -16.93 -0.41
CA PRO A 372 6.54 -15.85 -0.16
C PRO A 372 7.21 -15.37 -1.45
N LEU A 373 7.27 -14.06 -1.62
CA LEU A 373 7.98 -13.41 -2.71
C LEU A 373 9.26 -12.73 -2.20
N SER A 374 9.17 -11.95 -1.11
CA SER A 374 10.29 -11.28 -0.46
C SER A 374 9.94 -10.93 0.98
N ASP A 375 10.95 -10.79 1.83
CA ASP A 375 10.82 -10.27 3.20
C ASP A 375 10.95 -8.74 3.27
N ASP A 376 11.22 -8.06 2.13
CA ASP A 376 11.31 -6.61 2.07
C ASP A 376 9.95 -5.96 2.38
N PRO A 377 9.89 -5.00 3.33
CA PRO A 377 8.65 -4.34 3.70
C PRO A 377 8.26 -3.24 2.70
N TYR A 378 7.01 -3.28 2.24
CA TYR A 378 6.41 -2.25 1.41
C TYR A 378 5.04 -1.83 1.93
N HIS A 379 4.60 -0.61 1.59
CA HIS A 379 3.26 -0.09 1.92
C HIS A 379 2.29 -0.23 0.75
N ALA A 380 2.77 0.01 -0.46
CA ALA A 380 1.97 -0.04 -1.67
C ALA A 380 2.67 -0.84 -2.78
N VAL A 381 1.88 -1.51 -3.60
CA VAL A 381 2.27 -2.15 -4.85
C VAL A 381 1.28 -1.75 -5.93
N GLN A 382 1.76 -1.47 -7.14
CA GLN A 382 0.94 -1.07 -8.29
C GLN A 382 1.48 -1.69 -9.57
N VAL A 383 0.56 -1.95 -10.51
CA VAL A 383 0.88 -2.44 -11.84
C VAL A 383 0.71 -1.29 -12.82
N ALA A 384 1.75 -0.99 -13.58
CA ALA A 384 1.71 -0.01 -14.66
C ALA A 384 0.96 -0.58 -15.89
N PRO A 385 0.47 0.28 -16.81
CA PRO A 385 -0.19 -0.16 -18.04
C PRO A 385 0.64 -1.10 -18.93
N ASP A 386 1.97 -1.02 -18.88
CA ASP A 386 2.88 -1.91 -19.60
C ASP A 386 3.15 -3.24 -18.88
N GLY A 387 2.49 -3.49 -17.75
CA GLY A 387 2.64 -4.69 -16.93
C GLY A 387 3.81 -4.67 -15.94
N SER A 388 4.61 -3.62 -15.91
CA SER A 388 5.67 -3.47 -14.90
C SER A 388 5.08 -3.27 -13.50
N ILE A 389 5.70 -3.87 -12.49
CA ILE A 389 5.18 -3.87 -11.12
C ILE A 389 6.13 -3.08 -10.24
N TRP A 390 5.59 -2.08 -9.57
CA TRP A 390 6.32 -1.20 -8.68
C TRP A 390 5.81 -1.33 -7.25
N ALA A 391 6.69 -1.15 -6.28
CA ALA A 391 6.35 -1.08 -4.86
C ALA A 391 7.01 0.14 -4.21
N CYS A 392 6.40 0.65 -3.13
CA CYS A 392 7.01 1.69 -2.30
C CYS A 392 6.76 1.45 -0.81
N GLY A 393 7.60 2.03 0.04
CA GLY A 393 7.56 1.79 1.48
C GLY A 393 8.22 2.88 2.32
N SER A 394 8.57 2.51 3.55
CA SER A 394 9.25 3.42 4.50
C SER A 394 10.65 3.78 4.04
N MET A 395 11.18 4.86 4.62
CA MET A 395 12.55 5.33 4.39
C MET A 395 12.88 5.64 2.93
N GLY A 396 11.90 6.12 2.16
CA GLY A 396 12.08 6.48 0.76
C GLY A 396 12.26 5.29 -0.18
N ARG A 397 12.03 4.07 0.28
CA ARG A 397 12.18 2.84 -0.51
C ARG A 397 11.18 2.80 -1.64
N VAL A 398 11.69 2.46 -2.81
CA VAL A 398 10.90 2.09 -4.00
C VAL A 398 11.53 0.82 -4.59
N ALA A 399 10.75 0.02 -5.29
CA ALA A 399 11.28 -1.16 -5.97
C ALA A 399 10.51 -1.46 -7.25
N ILE A 400 11.16 -2.15 -8.17
CA ILE A 400 10.56 -2.74 -9.37
C ILE A 400 10.74 -4.25 -9.29
N LEU A 401 9.68 -4.99 -9.57
CA LEU A 401 9.74 -6.44 -9.66
C LEU A 401 10.52 -6.84 -10.91
N ASN A 402 11.55 -7.67 -10.73
CA ASN A 402 12.39 -8.15 -11.81
C ASN A 402 11.62 -9.14 -12.67
N SER A 403 11.57 -8.89 -13.99
CA SER A 403 11.32 -9.94 -14.94
C SER A 403 12.63 -10.72 -15.11
N LYS A 404 12.64 -12.03 -14.85
CA LYS A 404 13.76 -12.85 -15.37
C LYS A 404 13.76 -12.74 -16.89
N GLN A 405 14.74 -12.02 -17.43
CA GLN A 405 15.05 -12.18 -18.84
C GLN A 405 15.44 -13.63 -19.03
N SER A 406 14.73 -14.35 -19.90
CA SER A 406 15.24 -15.60 -20.43
C SER A 406 16.63 -15.31 -20.97
N PRO A 407 17.67 -16.14 -20.66
CA PRO A 407 18.95 -15.97 -21.29
C PRO A 407 18.69 -15.97 -22.80
N THR A 408 19.12 -14.91 -23.46
CA THR A 408 19.13 -14.82 -24.93
C THR A 408 19.94 -16.00 -25.44
N PRO A 409 19.44 -16.79 -26.43
CA PRO A 409 20.12 -17.98 -26.96
C PRO A 409 21.46 -17.65 -27.60
#